data_ff2d3b058a63a5c634887db15ec49d2d
#
_entry.id   ff2d3b058a63a5c634887db15ec49d2d
#
_cell.length_a   1.000
_cell.length_b   1.000
_cell.length_c   1.000
_cell.angle_alpha   90.00
_cell.angle_beta   90.00
_cell.angle_gamma   90.00
#
_symmetry.space_group_name_H-M   'P 1'
#
loop_
_entity.id
_entity.type
_entity.pdbx_description
1 polymer ?
#
loop_
_entity_poly.entity_id
_entity_poly.type
_entity_poly.pdbx_seq_one_letter_code
_entity_poly.pdbx_strand_id
1 'polypeptide(L)'
;MAIARGPGTEIIRSVHYKIDDSNTSDMDLIVGVQHHIYTVLSIICYADVGCDNLTVWVDGYDAIGGTSGANIKLFKTKALGEGQTYVFNDKFSFNGTEPTDFTSEPLSTAAEQDLIADQATTTSQYLRCTKGHNNDQWHLNITYIDQNNA
;
A
#
# COMPACT_ATOMS: atom_id res chain seq x y z
N MET A 1 17.83 13.03 -19.55
CA MET A 1 16.88 13.85 -18.76
C MET A 1 15.53 13.13 -18.70
N ALA A 2 14.97 13.01 -17.53
CA ALA A 2 13.65 12.40 -17.39
C ALA A 2 12.57 13.24 -18.07
N ILE A 3 11.61 12.59 -18.71
CA ILE A 3 10.48 13.25 -19.36
C ILE A 3 9.36 13.39 -18.31
N ALA A 4 8.88 14.62 -18.13
CA ALA A 4 7.77 14.88 -17.24
C ALA A 4 6.49 14.22 -17.78
N ARG A 5 5.73 13.58 -16.90
CA ARG A 5 4.41 13.05 -17.22
C ARG A 5 3.42 14.21 -17.44
N GLY A 6 2.45 13.98 -18.30
CA GLY A 6 1.39 14.95 -18.55
C GLY A 6 0.45 15.11 -17.35
N PRO A 7 -0.39 16.16 -17.35
CA PRO A 7 -1.40 16.34 -16.31
C PRO A 7 -2.33 15.13 -16.21
N GLY A 8 -2.68 14.74 -14.99
CA GLY A 8 -3.56 13.62 -14.71
C GLY A 8 -2.89 12.27 -14.55
N THR A 9 -1.57 12.19 -14.73
CA THR A 9 -0.83 10.95 -14.47
C THR A 9 -0.58 10.71 -12.97
N GLU A 10 -0.69 11.74 -12.14
CA GLU A 10 -0.58 11.66 -10.68
C GLU A 10 -1.85 12.19 -10.06
N ILE A 11 -2.43 11.41 -9.16
CA ILE A 11 -3.67 11.74 -8.45
C ILE A 11 -3.44 11.55 -6.97
N ILE A 12 -3.82 12.54 -6.16
CA ILE A 12 -3.87 12.40 -4.71
C ILE A 12 -5.24 11.82 -4.35
N ARG A 13 -5.23 10.71 -3.61
CA ARG A 13 -6.43 10.05 -3.12
C ARG A 13 -6.48 10.06 -1.61
N SER A 14 -7.68 10.19 -1.08
CA SER A 14 -7.95 10.03 0.34
C SER A 14 -9.10 9.04 0.48
N VAL A 15 -8.85 7.95 1.22
CA VAL A 15 -9.81 6.87 1.40
C VAL A 15 -10.02 6.60 2.88
N HIS A 16 -11.22 6.18 3.22
CA HIS A 16 -11.64 5.96 4.60
C HIS A 16 -12.23 4.57 4.75
N TYR A 17 -11.85 3.88 5.82
CA TYR A 17 -12.33 2.54 6.11
C TYR A 17 -12.92 2.51 7.51
N LYS A 18 -14.12 1.95 7.62
CA LYS A 18 -14.72 1.61 8.89
C LYS A 18 -14.66 0.09 9.05
N ILE A 19 -13.81 -0.36 9.94
CA ILE A 19 -13.60 -1.79 10.22
C ILE A 19 -14.36 -2.12 11.49
N ASP A 20 -15.28 -3.07 11.40
CA ASP A 20 -16.15 -3.48 12.51
C ASP A 20 -16.10 -5.00 12.76
N ASP A 21 -16.99 -5.50 13.57
CA ASP A 21 -17.04 -6.91 13.98
C ASP A 21 -17.25 -7.87 12.81
N SER A 22 -17.87 -7.41 11.71
CA SER A 22 -18.14 -8.22 10.53
C SER A 22 -16.90 -8.48 9.67
N ASN A 23 -15.85 -7.67 9.83
CA ASN A 23 -14.60 -7.78 9.10
C ASN A 23 -13.65 -8.74 9.83
N THR A 24 -13.74 -10.03 9.58
CA THR A 24 -12.99 -11.05 10.32
C THR A 24 -11.79 -11.62 9.57
N SER A 25 -11.54 -11.17 8.35
CA SER A 25 -10.41 -11.60 7.53
C SER A 25 -9.50 -10.43 7.16
N ASP A 26 -8.43 -10.73 6.44
CA ASP A 26 -7.54 -9.71 5.90
C ASP A 26 -8.31 -8.75 4.97
N MET A 27 -8.01 -7.47 5.06
CA MET A 27 -8.72 -6.42 4.33
C MET A 27 -7.78 -5.71 3.37
N ASP A 28 -8.25 -5.51 2.14
CA ASP A 28 -7.52 -4.77 1.12
C ASP A 28 -7.72 -3.26 1.32
N LEU A 29 -6.62 -2.54 1.52
CA LEU A 29 -6.64 -1.08 1.65
C LEU A 29 -6.36 -0.40 0.32
N ILE A 30 -5.35 -0.87 -0.41
CA ILE A 30 -5.06 -0.43 -1.77
C ILE A 30 -4.84 -1.69 -2.62
N VAL A 31 -5.60 -1.80 -3.70
CA VAL A 31 -5.43 -2.88 -4.68
C VAL A 31 -4.57 -2.35 -5.81
N GLY A 32 -3.40 -2.95 -6.01
CA GLY A 32 -2.45 -2.51 -7.01
C GLY A 32 -2.93 -2.74 -8.45
N VAL A 33 -2.66 -1.78 -9.30
CA VAL A 33 -2.93 -1.82 -10.75
C VAL A 33 -1.61 -1.79 -11.50
N GLN A 34 -1.50 -2.56 -12.58
CA GLN A 34 -0.29 -2.59 -13.40
C GLN A 34 0.08 -1.18 -13.90
N HIS A 35 1.37 -0.89 -13.95
CA HIS A 35 1.97 0.40 -14.32
C HIS A 35 1.72 1.54 -13.32
N HIS A 36 1.04 1.28 -12.22
CA HIS A 36 0.85 2.27 -11.15
C HIS A 36 1.92 2.14 -10.07
N ILE A 37 2.30 3.28 -9.52
CA ILE A 37 3.10 3.37 -8.29
C ILE A 37 2.27 4.14 -7.27
N TYR A 38 2.17 3.59 -6.08
CA TYR A 38 1.46 4.21 -4.96
C TYR A 38 2.45 4.73 -3.95
N THR A 39 2.34 5.99 -3.57
CA THR A 39 3.11 6.58 -2.49
C THR A 39 2.18 6.93 -1.36
N VAL A 40 2.24 6.17 -0.28
CA VAL A 40 1.42 6.41 0.91
C VAL A 40 2.05 7.54 1.71
N LEU A 41 1.26 8.56 2.01
CA LEU A 41 1.70 9.74 2.74
C LEU A 41 1.38 9.63 4.23
N SER A 42 0.23 9.09 4.58
CA SER A 42 -0.16 8.87 5.98
C SER A 42 -1.23 7.79 6.10
N ILE A 43 -1.20 7.08 7.23
CA ILE A 43 -2.27 6.17 7.66
C ILE A 43 -2.64 6.57 9.09
N ILE A 44 -3.89 6.98 9.27
CA ILE A 44 -4.41 7.34 10.59
C ILE A 44 -5.30 6.19 11.05
N CYS A 45 -4.97 5.59 12.19
CA CYS A 45 -5.68 4.47 12.78
C CYS A 45 -6.33 4.93 14.09
N TYR A 46 -7.65 5.08 14.08
CA TYR A 46 -8.43 5.44 15.26
C TYR A 46 -9.11 4.20 15.84
N ALA A 47 -8.94 3.97 17.13
CA ALA A 47 -9.60 2.87 17.84
C ALA A 47 -10.99 3.31 18.31
N ASP A 48 -12.04 2.78 17.69
CA ASP A 48 -13.44 3.14 18.02
C ASP A 48 -13.92 2.45 19.30
N VAL A 49 -13.26 1.38 19.66
CA VAL A 49 -13.41 0.67 20.95
C VAL A 49 -12.00 0.34 21.45
N GLY A 50 -11.88 -0.25 22.63
CA GLY A 50 -10.60 -0.82 23.06
C GLY A 50 -10.18 -1.92 22.08
N CYS A 51 -9.05 -1.74 21.41
CA CYS A 51 -8.53 -2.64 20.36
C CYS A 51 -7.21 -3.27 20.78
N ASP A 52 -6.99 -4.54 20.37
CA ASP A 52 -5.73 -5.23 20.64
C ASP A 52 -4.60 -4.67 19.79
N ASN A 53 -4.72 -4.73 18.50
CA ASN A 53 -3.72 -4.20 17.57
C ASN A 53 -4.26 -4.20 16.14
N LEU A 54 -3.53 -3.53 15.27
CA LEU A 54 -3.74 -3.55 13.82
C LEU A 54 -2.38 -3.78 13.16
N THR A 55 -2.31 -4.78 12.28
CA THR A 55 -1.11 -5.07 11.48
C THR A 55 -1.35 -4.63 10.06
N VAL A 56 -0.41 -3.87 9.50
CA VAL A 56 -0.44 -3.40 8.10
C VAL A 56 0.78 -3.93 7.36
N TRP A 57 0.57 -4.47 6.16
CA TRP A 57 1.64 -5.04 5.34
C TRP A 57 1.40 -4.80 3.86
N VAL A 58 2.44 -4.98 3.06
CA VAL A 58 2.34 -5.13 1.61
C VAL A 58 2.34 -6.62 1.28
N ASP A 59 1.32 -7.07 0.60
CA ASP A 59 1.26 -8.40 0.00
C ASP A 59 1.90 -8.30 -1.39
N GLY A 60 3.14 -8.76 -1.50
CA GLY A 60 3.94 -8.51 -2.67
C GLY A 60 5.01 -9.57 -2.92
N TYR A 61 6.02 -9.23 -3.69
CA TYR A 61 7.08 -10.15 -4.10
C TYR A 61 8.27 -10.14 -3.15
N ASP A 62 8.63 -11.30 -2.63
CA ASP A 62 9.88 -11.48 -1.87
C ASP A 62 11.05 -11.68 -2.83
N ALA A 63 11.86 -10.65 -3.01
CA ALA A 63 13.01 -10.68 -3.91
C ALA A 63 14.14 -11.60 -3.44
N ILE A 64 14.22 -11.91 -2.14
CA ILE A 64 15.23 -12.82 -1.61
C ILE A 64 14.83 -14.27 -1.84
N GLY A 65 13.61 -14.62 -1.46
CA GLY A 65 13.10 -15.99 -1.58
C GLY A 65 12.52 -16.32 -2.95
N GLY A 66 12.30 -15.32 -3.82
CA GLY A 66 11.66 -15.51 -5.12
C GLY A 66 10.20 -15.93 -5.01
N THR A 67 9.50 -15.50 -3.98
CA THR A 67 8.14 -15.93 -3.64
C THR A 67 7.15 -14.82 -3.93
N SER A 68 6.11 -15.14 -4.71
CA SER A 68 4.96 -14.29 -4.96
C SER A 68 3.99 -14.31 -3.76
N GLY A 69 3.28 -13.21 -3.55
CA GLY A 69 2.25 -13.12 -2.51
C GLY A 69 2.79 -13.19 -1.07
N ALA A 70 4.01 -12.71 -0.86
CA ALA A 70 4.61 -12.66 0.47
C ALA A 70 4.07 -11.50 1.30
N ASN A 71 3.86 -11.72 2.57
CA ASN A 71 3.37 -10.70 3.51
C ASN A 71 4.54 -9.91 4.08
N ILE A 72 4.84 -8.77 3.49
CA ILE A 72 5.93 -7.90 3.93
C ILE A 72 5.36 -6.87 4.91
N LYS A 73 5.54 -7.12 6.20
CA LYS A 73 4.95 -6.31 7.26
C LYS A 73 5.62 -4.94 7.37
N LEU A 74 4.80 -3.91 7.47
CA LEU A 74 5.25 -2.53 7.64
C LEU A 74 5.22 -2.12 9.10
N PHE A 75 4.09 -2.27 9.75
CA PHE A 75 3.95 -1.95 11.17
C PHE A 75 2.81 -2.73 11.82
N LYS A 76 2.87 -2.79 13.13
CA LYS A 76 1.81 -3.31 13.99
C LYS A 76 1.62 -2.35 15.15
N THR A 77 0.40 -1.88 15.34
CA THR A 77 0.11 -1.01 16.47
C THR A 77 0.18 -1.80 17.78
N LYS A 78 0.40 -1.11 18.89
CA LYS A 78 0.11 -1.64 20.21
C LYS A 78 -1.39 -1.67 20.44
N ALA A 79 -1.83 -2.30 21.52
CA ALA A 79 -3.20 -2.19 21.98
C ALA A 79 -3.51 -0.71 22.28
N LEU A 80 -4.66 -0.26 21.79
CA LEU A 80 -5.16 1.10 21.98
C LEU A 80 -6.48 1.08 22.74
N GLY A 81 -6.65 2.03 23.65
CA GLY A 81 -7.95 2.27 24.28
C GLY A 81 -8.91 2.97 23.33
N GLU A 82 -10.21 2.94 23.70
CA GLU A 82 -11.24 3.66 22.96
C GLU A 82 -10.86 5.13 22.79
N GLY A 83 -10.98 5.63 21.57
CA GLY A 83 -10.68 7.02 21.22
C GLY A 83 -9.22 7.34 21.05
N GLN A 84 -8.30 6.38 21.20
CA GLN A 84 -6.90 6.59 20.94
C GLN A 84 -6.56 6.42 19.45
N THR A 85 -5.55 7.15 19.00
CA THR A 85 -5.15 7.18 17.59
C THR A 85 -3.68 6.85 17.45
N TYR A 86 -3.36 6.04 16.44
CA TYR A 86 -2.00 5.83 15.96
C TYR A 86 -1.86 6.43 14.57
N VAL A 87 -0.82 7.24 14.37
CA VAL A 87 -0.54 7.85 13.06
C VAL A 87 0.76 7.29 12.53
N PHE A 88 0.69 6.63 11.38
CA PHE A 88 1.85 6.22 10.60
C PHE A 88 2.05 7.24 9.49
N ASN A 89 3.10 8.05 9.58
CA ASN A 89 3.38 9.13 8.64
C ASN A 89 4.75 9.03 7.98
N ASP A 90 5.42 7.91 8.11
CA ASP A 90 6.61 7.61 7.34
C ASP A 90 6.19 7.22 5.92
N LYS A 91 6.62 8.02 4.94
CA LYS A 91 6.24 7.81 3.55
C LYS A 91 6.89 6.56 3.00
N PHE A 92 6.12 5.78 2.24
CA PHE A 92 6.64 4.62 1.52
C PHE A 92 5.91 4.47 0.18
N SER A 93 6.56 3.79 -0.75
CA SER A 93 6.00 3.54 -2.07
C SER A 93 6.03 2.05 -2.39
N PHE A 94 5.08 1.60 -3.21
CA PHE A 94 5.10 0.26 -3.77
C PHE A 94 4.50 0.26 -5.18
N ASN A 95 4.95 -0.70 -6.00
CA ASN A 95 4.43 -0.89 -7.34
C ASN A 95 3.04 -1.55 -7.29
N GLY A 96 2.21 -1.23 -8.26
CA GLY A 96 0.88 -1.84 -8.37
C GLY A 96 0.92 -3.34 -8.67
N THR A 97 1.97 -3.83 -9.34
CA THR A 97 2.19 -5.25 -9.58
C THR A 97 3.56 -5.68 -9.10
N GLU A 98 3.76 -6.99 -8.90
CA GLU A 98 4.99 -7.55 -8.35
C GLU A 98 6.19 -7.26 -9.26
N PRO A 99 7.23 -6.55 -8.78
CA PRO A 99 8.43 -6.27 -9.57
C PRO A 99 9.36 -7.48 -9.55
N THR A 100 9.20 -8.40 -10.48
CA THR A 100 10.01 -9.62 -10.58
C THR A 100 11.23 -9.48 -11.48
N ASP A 101 11.28 -8.43 -12.30
CA ASP A 101 12.44 -8.07 -13.11
C ASP A 101 13.10 -6.83 -12.50
N PHE A 102 14.34 -6.98 -12.05
CA PHE A 102 15.09 -5.90 -11.40
C PHE A 102 16.15 -5.29 -12.32
N THR A 103 15.96 -5.38 -13.63
CA THR A 103 16.83 -4.74 -14.62
C THR A 103 16.76 -3.22 -14.44
N SER A 104 17.93 -2.59 -14.34
CA SER A 104 18.03 -1.14 -14.23
C SER A 104 18.04 -0.50 -15.61
N GLU A 105 17.19 0.50 -15.79
CA GLU A 105 17.13 1.29 -17.02
C GLU A 105 17.26 2.79 -16.72
N PRO A 106 17.92 3.56 -17.61
CA PRO A 106 17.94 5.01 -17.45
C PRO A 106 16.55 5.61 -17.57
N LEU A 107 16.28 6.70 -16.83
CA LEU A 107 15.00 7.42 -16.87
C LEU A 107 15.07 8.64 -17.81
N SER A 108 15.79 8.55 -18.92
CA SER A 108 16.06 9.69 -19.79
C SER A 108 15.02 9.90 -20.89
N THR A 109 14.26 8.86 -21.21
CA THR A 109 13.19 8.93 -22.24
C THR A 109 11.89 8.33 -21.72
N ALA A 110 10.77 8.62 -22.38
CA ALA A 110 9.50 8.02 -22.06
C ALA A 110 9.52 6.49 -22.28
N ALA A 111 10.22 6.01 -23.31
CA ALA A 111 10.33 4.60 -23.60
C ALA A 111 11.10 3.85 -22.49
N GLU A 112 12.16 4.44 -21.95
CA GLU A 112 12.90 3.87 -20.83
C GLU A 112 12.05 3.85 -19.54
N GLN A 113 11.26 4.90 -19.29
CA GLN A 113 10.34 4.95 -18.17
C GLN A 113 9.24 3.89 -18.29
N ASP A 114 8.72 3.65 -19.48
CA ASP A 114 7.73 2.61 -19.74
C ASP A 114 8.33 1.21 -19.52
N LEU A 115 9.60 0.99 -19.91
CA LEU A 115 10.31 -0.27 -19.70
C LEU A 115 10.42 -0.60 -18.21
N ILE A 116 10.74 0.40 -17.38
CA ILE A 116 10.79 0.22 -15.92
C ILE A 116 9.40 -0.12 -15.38
N ALA A 117 8.36 0.54 -15.86
CA ALA A 117 6.99 0.24 -15.46
C ALA A 117 6.56 -1.17 -15.86
N ASP A 118 7.14 -1.73 -16.91
CA ASP A 118 6.85 -3.08 -17.41
C ASP A 118 7.70 -4.20 -16.77
N GLN A 119 8.63 -3.87 -15.87
CA GLN A 119 9.40 -4.88 -15.13
C GLN A 119 8.55 -5.73 -14.19
N ALA A 120 7.32 -5.34 -13.94
CA ALA A 120 6.40 -6.02 -13.07
C ALA A 120 5.57 -7.05 -13.83
N THR A 121 5.16 -8.08 -13.12
CA THR A 121 4.18 -9.05 -13.61
C THR A 121 2.77 -8.43 -13.64
N THR A 122 1.78 -9.21 -14.03
CA THR A 122 0.36 -8.84 -13.90
C THR A 122 -0.21 -9.13 -12.52
N THR A 123 0.56 -9.76 -11.63
CA THR A 123 0.13 -10.08 -10.26
C THR A 123 0.14 -8.81 -9.42
N SER A 124 -1.02 -8.42 -8.92
CA SER A 124 -1.16 -7.21 -8.10
C SER A 124 -0.42 -7.32 -6.77
N GLN A 125 0.17 -6.21 -6.35
CA GLN A 125 0.55 -6.00 -4.96
C GLN A 125 -0.57 -5.27 -4.23
N TYR A 126 -0.69 -5.51 -2.93
CA TYR A 126 -1.76 -4.96 -2.10
C TYR A 126 -1.16 -4.31 -0.86
N LEU A 127 -1.77 -3.20 -0.45
CA LEU A 127 -1.65 -2.76 0.93
C LEU A 127 -2.80 -3.36 1.71
N ARG A 128 -2.50 -4.14 2.73
CA ARG A 128 -3.49 -4.90 3.51
C ARG A 128 -3.34 -4.66 5.00
N CYS A 129 -4.40 -4.95 5.73
CA CYS A 129 -4.39 -4.94 7.19
C CYS A 129 -5.21 -6.08 7.77
N THR A 130 -4.95 -6.38 9.03
CA THR A 130 -5.75 -7.31 9.83
C THR A 130 -5.85 -6.83 11.27
N LYS A 131 -6.99 -7.12 11.91
CA LYS A 131 -7.23 -6.84 13.32
C LYS A 131 -6.57 -7.91 14.20
N GLY A 132 -6.20 -7.53 15.42
CA GLY A 132 -5.70 -8.48 16.39
C GLY A 132 -6.78 -9.32 17.05
N HIS A 133 -7.99 -8.82 17.13
CA HIS A 133 -9.14 -9.51 17.71
C HIS A 133 -10.41 -9.23 16.91
N ASN A 134 -11.33 -10.19 16.84
CA ASN A 134 -12.55 -10.07 16.04
C ASN A 134 -13.45 -8.90 16.45
N ASN A 135 -13.43 -8.53 17.72
CA ASN A 135 -14.25 -7.42 18.26
C ASN A 135 -13.58 -6.05 18.10
N ASP A 136 -12.35 -5.98 17.60
CA ASP A 136 -11.68 -4.71 17.36
C ASP A 136 -12.42 -3.91 16.29
N GLN A 137 -12.59 -2.62 16.54
CA GLN A 137 -13.22 -1.68 15.60
C GLN A 137 -12.28 -0.52 15.35
N TRP A 138 -11.92 -0.33 14.09
CA TRP A 138 -10.96 0.68 13.66
C TRP A 138 -11.57 1.59 12.60
N HIS A 139 -11.24 2.88 12.69
CA HIS A 139 -11.44 3.82 11.59
C HIS A 139 -10.08 4.17 11.00
N LEU A 140 -9.88 3.89 9.71
CA LEU A 140 -8.65 4.19 9.00
C LEU A 140 -8.87 5.30 8.00
N ASN A 141 -7.91 6.23 7.94
CA ASN A 141 -7.84 7.26 6.91
C ASN A 141 -6.49 7.17 6.24
N ILE A 142 -6.48 6.94 4.94
CA ILE A 142 -5.26 6.79 4.16
C ILE A 142 -5.22 7.87 3.08
N THR A 143 -4.12 8.60 3.02
CA THR A 143 -3.83 9.55 1.95
C THR A 143 -2.63 9.06 1.17
N TYR A 144 -2.78 8.94 -0.14
CA TYR A 144 -1.71 8.45 -1.00
C TYR A 144 -1.74 9.10 -2.39
N ILE A 145 -0.60 9.06 -3.06
CA ILE A 145 -0.46 9.46 -4.45
C ILE A 145 -0.54 8.20 -5.31
N ASP A 146 -1.40 8.24 -6.32
CA ASP A 146 -1.53 7.22 -7.35
C ASP A 146 -0.91 7.76 -8.64
N GLN A 147 0.22 7.19 -9.03
CA GLN A 147 0.97 7.60 -10.22
C GLN A 147 0.82 6.54 -11.30
N ASN A 148 0.24 6.91 -12.42
CA ASN A 148 0.13 6.04 -13.60
C ASN A 148 1.34 6.27 -14.50
N ASN A 149 2.13 5.21 -14.75
CA ASN A 149 3.33 5.23 -15.59
C ASN A 149 3.14 4.50 -16.93
N ALA A 150 1.92 4.19 -17.26
CA ALA A 150 1.61 3.56 -18.55
C ALA A 150 1.76 4.52 -19.72
#